data_941897db84b80b3abf6c2a58ee041da7
#
_entry.id   941897db84b80b3abf6c2a58ee041da7
#
_cell.length_a   1.000
_cell.length_b   1.000
_cell.length_c   1.000
_cell.angle_alpha   90.00
_cell.angle_beta   90.00
_cell.angle_gamma   90.00
#
_symmetry.space_group_name_H-M   'P 1'
#
loop_
_entity.id
_entity.type
_entity.pdbx_description
1 polymer ?
#
loop_
_entity_poly.entity_id
_entity_poly.type
_entity_poly.pdbx_seq_one_letter_code
_entity_poly.pdbx_strand_id
1 'polypeptide(L)'
;KGRHREVMQPGCYTELFFLDEATALAAGHRPCAECRRPAFLAFLAAWAASNPDGRPEGPLRATAVDEVLHRERTAPLWQAPLGTLPDGAFVALPGDPRPFLVLGGALLAWTPGGYADRLARPSATVEVLTPRSTVAALRAGYRPVLHPTATATEGA
;
A
#
# COMPACT_ATOMS: atom_id res chain seq x y z
N LYS A 1 22.36 7.74 7.26
CA LYS A 1 23.16 7.52 8.48
C LYS A 1 24.04 6.31 8.26
N GLY A 2 25.17 6.45 7.62
CA GLY A 2 26.32 5.57 7.36
C GLY A 2 26.53 4.23 8.10
N ARG A 3 25.49 3.48 8.37
CA ARG A 3 25.61 2.08 8.81
C ARG A 3 25.70 1.19 7.57
N HIS A 4 26.89 0.79 7.21
CA HIS A 4 27.10 -0.37 6.37
C HIS A 4 26.68 -1.60 7.16
N ARG A 5 25.58 -2.23 6.74
CA ARG A 5 25.07 -3.49 7.24
C ARG A 5 24.96 -4.44 6.06
N GLU A 6 25.45 -5.66 6.21
CA GLU A 6 25.18 -6.70 5.23
C GLU A 6 23.68 -6.99 5.23
N VAL A 7 23.06 -6.95 4.05
CA VAL A 7 21.63 -7.19 3.86
C VAL A 7 21.36 -8.70 3.78
N MET A 8 20.15 -9.11 4.16
CA MET A 8 19.66 -10.50 4.03
C MET A 8 20.46 -11.56 4.80
N GLN A 9 20.99 -11.23 5.98
CA GLN A 9 21.68 -12.21 6.81
C GLN A 9 20.70 -13.18 7.46
N PRO A 10 21.02 -14.50 7.53
CA PRO A 10 20.20 -15.48 8.23
C PRO A 10 19.94 -15.07 9.70
N GLY A 11 18.69 -15.16 10.16
CA GLY A 11 18.29 -14.79 11.51
C GLY A 11 18.25 -13.29 11.81
N CYS A 12 18.52 -12.45 10.83
CA CYS A 12 18.44 -11.00 10.94
C CYS A 12 17.21 -10.44 10.21
N TYR A 13 16.92 -9.17 10.49
CA TYR A 13 15.88 -8.43 9.76
C TYR A 13 16.22 -8.39 8.26
N THR A 14 15.25 -8.77 7.43
CA THR A 14 15.38 -8.74 5.98
C THR A 14 14.88 -7.41 5.44
N GLU A 15 15.72 -6.72 4.71
CA GLU A 15 15.36 -5.52 3.96
C GLU A 15 14.53 -5.92 2.73
N LEU A 16 13.33 -5.33 2.61
CA LEU A 16 12.46 -5.52 1.47
C LEU A 16 12.47 -4.27 0.58
N PHE A 17 12.59 -4.49 -0.70
CA PHE A 17 12.55 -3.44 -1.71
C PHE A 17 11.31 -3.59 -2.56
N PHE A 18 10.61 -2.49 -2.76
CA PHE A 18 9.39 -2.42 -3.55
C PHE A 18 9.57 -1.38 -4.65
N LEU A 19 8.80 -1.49 -5.72
CA LEU A 19 8.78 -0.50 -6.79
C LEU A 19 8.54 0.91 -6.23
N ASP A 20 7.55 1.01 -5.35
CA ASP A 20 7.15 2.25 -4.67
C ASP A 20 6.44 1.98 -3.34
N GLU A 21 6.00 3.04 -2.69
CA GLU A 21 5.31 2.95 -1.41
C GLU A 21 3.93 2.29 -1.53
N ALA A 22 3.19 2.53 -2.62
CA ALA A 22 1.87 1.92 -2.83
C ALA A 22 1.97 0.40 -2.99
N THR A 23 3.00 -0.09 -3.69
CA THR A 23 3.29 -1.53 -3.80
C THR A 23 3.62 -2.13 -2.44
N ALA A 24 4.43 -1.44 -1.62
CA ALA A 24 4.75 -1.88 -0.26
C ALA A 24 3.50 -1.96 0.63
N LEU A 25 2.63 -0.94 0.57
CA LEU A 25 1.35 -0.90 1.29
C LEU A 25 0.42 -2.04 0.87
N ALA A 26 0.34 -2.34 -0.43
CA ALA A 26 -0.47 -3.45 -0.95
C ALA A 26 0.05 -4.81 -0.44
N ALA A 27 1.36 -4.96 -0.31
CA ALA A 27 1.98 -6.14 0.29
C ALA A 27 1.86 -6.19 1.83
N GLY A 28 1.13 -5.26 2.46
CA GLY A 28 0.89 -5.21 3.89
C GLY A 28 2.08 -4.70 4.70
N HIS A 29 2.92 -3.85 4.10
CA HIS A 29 4.02 -3.18 4.78
C HIS A 29 3.74 -1.69 4.96
N ARG A 30 4.29 -1.09 5.98
CA ARG A 30 4.25 0.35 6.25
C ARG A 30 5.63 0.99 6.00
N PRO A 31 5.71 2.32 5.87
CA PRO A 31 6.98 3.01 5.76
C PRO A 31 7.93 2.70 6.92
N CYS A 32 9.22 2.59 6.60
CA CYS A 32 10.25 2.29 7.60
C CYS A 32 10.41 3.45 8.60
N ALA A 33 10.43 3.12 9.89
CA ALA A 33 10.59 4.11 10.96
C ALA A 33 11.98 4.79 10.98
N GLU A 34 13.00 4.14 10.43
CA GLU A 34 14.37 4.69 10.38
C GLU A 34 14.62 5.50 9.11
N CYS A 35 14.45 4.88 7.93
CA CYS A 35 14.83 5.50 6.66
C CYS A 35 13.74 6.40 6.04
N ARG A 36 12.47 6.20 6.45
CA ARG A 36 11.29 6.94 5.94
C ARG A 36 10.47 7.56 7.08
N ARG A 37 11.15 8.11 8.09
CA ARG A 37 10.48 8.56 9.32
C ARG A 37 9.34 9.55 9.13
N PRO A 38 9.39 10.58 8.27
CA PRO A 38 8.23 11.45 8.03
C PRO A 38 7.02 10.69 7.48
N ALA A 39 7.22 9.84 6.47
CA ALA A 39 6.17 9.00 5.89
C ALA A 39 5.61 8.00 6.92
N PHE A 40 6.47 7.40 7.75
CA PHE A 40 6.07 6.53 8.85
C PHE A 40 5.14 7.23 9.85
N LEU A 41 5.49 8.44 10.30
CA LEU A 41 4.67 9.20 11.24
C LEU A 41 3.33 9.62 10.62
N ALA A 42 3.34 10.05 9.35
CA ALA A 42 2.13 10.40 8.61
C ALA A 42 1.20 9.18 8.43
N PHE A 43 1.77 8.01 8.09
CA PHE A 43 1.02 6.76 7.97
C PHE A 43 0.38 6.37 9.31
N LEU A 44 1.14 6.38 10.41
CA LEU A 44 0.61 6.05 11.74
C LEU A 44 -0.52 6.99 12.16
N ALA A 45 -0.38 8.28 11.90
CA ALA A 45 -1.42 9.26 12.21
C ALA A 45 -2.71 9.00 11.43
N ALA A 46 -2.62 8.79 10.12
CA ALA A 46 -3.77 8.48 9.27
C ALA A 46 -4.40 7.13 9.65
N TRP A 47 -3.57 6.12 9.92
CA TRP A 47 -4.03 4.79 10.34
C TRP A 47 -4.77 4.85 11.68
N ALA A 48 -4.24 5.57 12.67
CA ALA A 48 -4.85 5.73 13.99
C ALA A 48 -6.21 6.46 13.91
N ALA A 49 -6.30 7.47 13.05
CA ALA A 49 -7.53 8.24 12.86
C ALA A 49 -8.65 7.43 12.19
N SER A 50 -8.29 6.45 11.36
CA SER A 50 -9.24 5.71 10.54
C SER A 50 -9.54 4.29 11.01
N ASN A 51 -8.85 3.79 12.04
CA ASN A 51 -8.99 2.43 12.57
C ASN A 51 -9.22 2.45 14.09
N PRO A 52 -10.30 3.07 14.59
CA PRO A 52 -10.53 3.21 16.04
C PRO A 52 -10.67 1.86 16.75
N ASP A 53 -11.37 0.88 16.11
CA ASP A 53 -11.63 -0.44 16.69
C ASP A 53 -10.39 -1.36 16.68
N GLY A 54 -9.43 -1.10 15.82
CA GLY A 54 -8.15 -1.82 15.73
C GLY A 54 -7.04 -1.20 16.58
N ARG A 55 -7.34 -0.10 17.27
CA ARG A 55 -6.34 0.62 18.04
C ARG A 55 -6.18 -0.05 19.42
N PRO A 56 -4.96 -0.49 19.78
CA PRO A 56 -4.69 -0.99 21.11
C PRO A 56 -4.84 0.15 22.14
N GLU A 57 -5.15 -0.21 23.38
CA GLU A 57 -5.16 0.75 24.49
C GLU A 57 -3.78 1.39 24.67
N GLY A 58 -3.76 2.71 24.83
CA GLY A 58 -2.53 3.49 25.00
C GLY A 58 -1.91 4.03 23.70
N PRO A 59 -0.63 4.45 23.75
CA PRO A 59 0.07 5.00 22.57
C PRO A 59 0.18 3.96 21.46
N LEU A 60 -0.20 4.33 20.23
CA LEU A 60 -0.09 3.44 19.08
C LEU A 60 1.38 3.08 18.82
N ARG A 61 1.71 1.80 18.99
CA ARG A 61 3.03 1.26 18.69
C ARG A 61 3.05 0.68 17.28
N ALA A 62 4.18 0.82 16.61
CA ALA A 62 4.39 0.25 15.27
C ALA A 62 4.10 -1.26 15.22
N THR A 63 4.50 -2.00 16.26
CA THR A 63 4.27 -3.46 16.37
C THR A 63 2.78 -3.82 16.35
N ALA A 64 1.93 -3.03 17.00
CA ALA A 64 0.48 -3.28 16.98
C ALA A 64 -0.12 -3.07 15.58
N VAL A 65 0.36 -2.07 14.84
CA VAL A 65 -0.03 -1.90 13.43
C VAL A 65 0.50 -3.07 12.58
N ASP A 66 1.74 -3.49 12.81
CA ASP A 66 2.35 -4.62 12.09
C ASP A 66 1.57 -5.92 12.30
N GLU A 67 1.05 -6.18 13.50
CA GLU A 67 0.20 -7.33 13.81
C GLU A 67 -1.12 -7.30 13.05
N VAL A 68 -1.76 -6.13 12.95
CA VAL A 68 -2.99 -5.97 12.15
C VAL A 68 -2.70 -6.20 10.67
N LEU A 69 -1.69 -5.54 10.13
CA LEU A 69 -1.29 -5.67 8.73
C LEU A 69 -0.91 -7.12 8.40
N HIS A 70 -0.23 -7.82 9.32
CA HIS A 70 0.11 -9.24 9.13
C HIS A 70 -1.13 -10.12 9.02
N ARG A 71 -2.11 -9.94 9.92
CA ARG A 71 -3.37 -10.69 9.85
C ARG A 71 -4.14 -10.41 8.57
N GLU A 72 -4.22 -9.14 8.16
CA GLU A 72 -4.97 -8.75 6.96
C GLU A 72 -4.33 -9.28 5.67
N ARG A 73 -3.00 -9.24 5.54
CA ARG A 73 -2.31 -9.72 4.33
C ARG A 73 -2.29 -11.25 4.21
N THR A 74 -2.49 -11.98 5.32
CA THR A 74 -2.55 -13.46 5.33
C THR A 74 -3.98 -13.99 5.30
N ALA A 75 -4.98 -13.11 5.41
CA ALA A 75 -6.39 -13.44 5.27
C ALA A 75 -6.78 -13.57 3.77
N PRO A 76 -7.91 -14.21 3.47
CA PRO A 76 -8.49 -14.17 2.13
C PRO A 76 -8.69 -12.72 1.65
N LEU A 77 -8.49 -12.48 0.35
CA LEU A 77 -8.74 -11.18 -0.25
C LEU A 77 -10.19 -10.74 -0.03
N TRP A 78 -10.36 -9.45 0.15
CA TRP A 78 -11.67 -8.87 0.35
C TRP A 78 -12.15 -8.15 -0.90
N GLN A 79 -13.45 -7.95 -1.02
CA GLN A 79 -14.07 -7.31 -2.16
C GLN A 79 -14.65 -5.95 -1.79
N ALA A 80 -14.62 -5.02 -2.75
CA ALA A 80 -15.25 -3.71 -2.63
C ALA A 80 -15.67 -3.18 -4.01
N PRO A 81 -16.69 -2.30 -4.07
CA PRO A 81 -16.97 -1.54 -5.27
C PRO A 81 -15.77 -0.66 -5.62
N LEU A 82 -15.24 -0.81 -6.82
CA LEU A 82 -14.02 -0.13 -7.25
C LEU A 82 -14.14 1.39 -7.10
N GLY A 83 -15.32 1.95 -7.38
CA GLY A 83 -15.61 3.38 -7.22
C GLY A 83 -15.40 3.95 -5.82
N THR A 84 -15.38 3.10 -4.79
CA THR A 84 -15.21 3.51 -3.38
C THR A 84 -13.75 3.48 -2.92
N LEU A 85 -12.85 2.93 -3.73
CA LEU A 85 -11.45 2.78 -3.34
C LEU A 85 -10.67 4.09 -3.55
N PRO A 86 -9.80 4.48 -2.61
CA PRO A 86 -8.96 5.67 -2.74
C PRO A 86 -7.77 5.42 -3.67
N ASP A 87 -7.18 6.50 -4.16
CA ASP A 87 -5.90 6.47 -4.83
C ASP A 87 -4.82 5.83 -3.94
N GLY A 88 -3.94 5.04 -4.54
CA GLY A 88 -2.91 4.29 -3.82
C GLY A 88 -3.33 2.87 -3.41
N ALA A 89 -4.60 2.50 -3.54
CA ALA A 89 -5.05 1.13 -3.35
C ALA A 89 -4.69 0.25 -4.57
N PHE A 90 -4.43 -1.04 -4.31
CA PHE A 90 -4.22 -2.05 -5.35
C PHE A 90 -5.39 -3.03 -5.41
N VAL A 91 -5.74 -3.42 -6.62
CA VAL A 91 -6.84 -4.35 -6.91
C VAL A 91 -6.44 -5.40 -7.94
N ALA A 92 -7.17 -6.51 -7.94
CA ALA A 92 -7.16 -7.50 -9.00
C ALA A 92 -8.47 -7.41 -9.79
N LEU A 93 -8.38 -7.53 -11.12
CA LEU A 93 -9.52 -7.57 -12.01
C LEU A 93 -9.83 -9.02 -12.42
N PRO A 94 -11.10 -9.41 -12.52
CA PRO A 94 -11.46 -10.73 -13.05
C PRO A 94 -10.89 -10.93 -14.46
N GLY A 95 -10.19 -12.05 -14.66
CA GLY A 95 -9.63 -12.42 -15.98
C GLY A 95 -8.32 -11.72 -16.36
N ASP A 96 -7.79 -10.82 -15.54
CA ASP A 96 -6.46 -10.22 -15.75
C ASP A 96 -5.55 -10.62 -14.57
N PRO A 97 -4.41 -11.30 -14.82
CA PRO A 97 -3.52 -11.74 -13.76
C PRO A 97 -2.69 -10.60 -13.15
N ARG A 98 -2.72 -9.41 -13.75
CA ARG A 98 -1.92 -8.26 -13.30
C ARG A 98 -2.59 -7.53 -12.13
N PRO A 99 -1.83 -7.09 -11.13
CA PRO A 99 -2.34 -6.15 -10.13
C PRO A 99 -2.42 -4.73 -10.72
N PHE A 100 -3.41 -3.96 -10.24
CA PHE A 100 -3.65 -2.60 -10.71
C PHE A 100 -3.63 -1.61 -9.57
N LEU A 101 -2.91 -0.51 -9.76
CA LEU A 101 -2.98 0.67 -8.88
C LEU A 101 -4.19 1.51 -9.23
N VAL A 102 -4.97 1.89 -8.24
CA VAL A 102 -6.05 2.88 -8.36
C VAL A 102 -5.44 4.28 -8.28
N LEU A 103 -5.59 5.09 -9.32
CA LEU A 103 -5.07 6.46 -9.37
C LEU A 103 -5.91 7.38 -10.28
N GLY A 104 -6.46 8.44 -9.71
CA GLY A 104 -7.09 9.53 -10.45
C GLY A 104 -8.20 9.10 -11.41
N GLY A 105 -9.11 8.22 -11.02
CA GLY A 105 -10.17 7.71 -11.89
C GLY A 105 -9.74 6.66 -12.91
N ALA A 106 -8.48 6.19 -12.84
CA ALA A 106 -7.92 5.16 -13.69
C ALA A 106 -7.37 3.97 -12.89
N LEU A 107 -7.07 2.89 -13.59
CA LEU A 107 -6.30 1.75 -13.14
C LEU A 107 -5.00 1.68 -13.91
N LEU A 108 -3.88 1.58 -13.21
CA LEU A 108 -2.57 1.44 -13.81
C LEU A 108 -2.06 0.02 -13.61
N ALA A 109 -1.79 -0.71 -14.69
CA ALA A 109 -1.26 -2.06 -14.62
C ALA A 109 0.17 -2.04 -14.05
N TRP A 110 0.37 -2.76 -12.97
CA TRP A 110 1.69 -2.87 -12.33
C TRP A 110 2.58 -3.88 -13.08
N THR A 111 3.84 -3.54 -13.19
CA THR A 111 4.92 -4.42 -13.61
C THR A 111 6.13 -4.26 -12.69
N PRO A 112 7.09 -5.19 -12.67
CA PRO A 112 8.32 -5.02 -11.89
C PRO A 112 9.13 -3.76 -12.26
N GLY A 113 8.98 -3.25 -13.47
CA GLY A 113 9.70 -2.07 -13.97
C GLY A 113 8.92 -0.75 -13.85
N GLY A 114 7.68 -0.77 -13.38
CA GLY A 114 6.84 0.41 -13.29
C GLY A 114 5.38 0.13 -13.63
N TYR A 115 4.63 1.19 -13.84
CA TYR A 115 3.26 1.11 -14.29
C TYR A 115 3.21 1.21 -15.82
N ALA A 116 2.50 0.28 -16.43
CA ALA A 116 2.30 0.20 -17.88
C ALA A 116 0.91 0.75 -18.25
N ASP A 117 0.06 -0.09 -18.85
CA ASP A 117 -1.25 0.29 -19.37
C ASP A 117 -2.09 1.08 -18.37
N ARG A 118 -2.78 2.09 -18.90
CA ARG A 118 -3.76 2.90 -18.18
C ARG A 118 -5.16 2.57 -18.67
N LEU A 119 -5.98 2.02 -17.80
CA LEU A 119 -7.35 1.63 -18.10
C LEU A 119 -8.34 2.60 -17.44
N ALA A 120 -9.46 2.88 -18.11
CA ALA A 120 -10.57 3.55 -17.46
C ALA A 120 -11.10 2.71 -16.29
N ARG A 121 -11.51 3.36 -15.22
CA ARG A 121 -12.00 2.69 -14.01
C ARG A 121 -13.42 2.14 -14.25
N PRO A 122 -13.62 0.82 -14.35
CA PRO A 122 -14.95 0.25 -14.59
C PRO A 122 -15.83 0.35 -13.34
N SER A 123 -17.15 0.35 -13.54
CA SER A 123 -18.11 0.19 -12.45
C SER A 123 -18.24 -1.31 -12.13
N ALA A 124 -17.43 -1.79 -11.21
CA ALA A 124 -17.37 -3.21 -10.84
C ALA A 124 -17.02 -3.39 -9.36
N THR A 125 -17.36 -4.55 -8.81
CA THR A 125 -16.81 -5.05 -7.56
C THR A 125 -15.53 -5.83 -7.88
N VAL A 126 -14.46 -5.55 -7.14
CA VAL A 126 -13.12 -6.10 -7.39
C VAL A 126 -12.52 -6.70 -6.12
N GLU A 127 -11.59 -7.61 -6.27
CA GLU A 127 -10.74 -8.04 -5.18
C GLU A 127 -9.71 -6.96 -4.84
N VAL A 128 -9.57 -6.65 -3.55
CA VAL A 128 -8.66 -5.63 -3.07
C VAL A 128 -7.43 -6.30 -2.45
N LEU A 129 -6.26 -5.97 -3.00
CA LEU A 129 -4.97 -6.50 -2.55
C LEU A 129 -4.44 -5.73 -1.34
N THR A 130 -4.74 -4.44 -1.28
CA THR A 130 -4.32 -3.58 -0.15
C THR A 130 -5.12 -3.93 1.11
N PRO A 131 -4.47 -4.13 2.26
CA PRO A 131 -5.13 -4.39 3.54
C PRO A 131 -6.22 -3.36 3.86
N ARG A 132 -7.32 -3.80 4.50
CA ARG A 132 -8.47 -2.93 4.83
C ARG A 132 -8.09 -1.72 5.66
N SER A 133 -7.27 -1.93 6.69
CA SER A 133 -6.79 -0.86 7.56
C SER A 133 -5.90 0.14 6.82
N THR A 134 -5.14 -0.31 5.83
CA THR A 134 -4.35 0.56 4.96
C THR A 134 -5.25 1.36 4.01
N VAL A 135 -6.29 0.75 3.42
CA VAL A 135 -7.27 1.48 2.60
C VAL A 135 -7.97 2.56 3.43
N ALA A 136 -8.29 2.29 4.70
CA ALA A 136 -8.83 3.29 5.61
C ALA A 136 -7.85 4.45 5.82
N ALA A 137 -6.56 4.18 6.02
CA ALA A 137 -5.53 5.22 6.16
C ALA A 137 -5.35 6.06 4.88
N LEU A 138 -5.43 5.45 3.69
CA LEU A 138 -5.42 6.17 2.42
C LEU A 138 -6.64 7.11 2.30
N ARG A 139 -7.84 6.65 2.69
CA ARG A 139 -9.04 7.50 2.76
C ARG A 139 -8.90 8.66 3.74
N ALA A 140 -8.22 8.42 4.87
CA ALA A 140 -7.92 9.44 5.87
C ALA A 140 -6.83 10.44 5.44
N GLY A 141 -6.33 10.33 4.21
CA GLY A 141 -5.45 11.31 3.60
C GLY A 141 -4.00 10.91 3.50
N TYR A 142 -3.61 9.69 3.90
CA TYR A 142 -2.25 9.25 3.61
C TYR A 142 -2.02 9.17 2.09
N ARG A 143 -0.91 9.71 1.62
CA ARG A 143 -0.53 9.72 0.20
C ARG A 143 0.81 9.02 0.04
N PRO A 144 0.84 7.80 -0.52
CA PRO A 144 2.08 7.08 -0.80
C PRO A 144 2.87 7.78 -1.90
N VAL A 145 4.19 7.72 -1.80
CA VAL A 145 5.07 8.12 -2.90
C VAL A 145 5.00 7.03 -3.98
N LEU A 146 4.69 7.43 -5.20
CA LEU A 146 4.54 6.56 -6.35
C LEU A 146 5.79 6.59 -7.23
N HIS A 147 5.99 5.49 -7.98
CA HIS A 147 7.00 5.44 -9.02
C HIS A 147 6.69 6.47 -10.12
N PRO A 148 7.70 7.15 -10.72
CA PRO A 148 7.47 8.19 -11.72
C PRO A 148 6.57 7.77 -12.88
N THR A 149 6.59 6.50 -13.29
CA THR A 149 5.73 5.99 -14.38
C THR A 149 4.24 6.04 -14.04
N ALA A 150 3.85 6.12 -12.77
CA ALA A 150 2.44 6.26 -12.38
C ALA A 150 1.86 7.63 -12.76
N THR A 151 2.70 8.65 -12.82
CA THR A 151 2.34 10.05 -13.11
C THR A 151 2.82 10.52 -14.47
N ALA A 152 3.60 9.69 -15.18
CA ALA A 152 3.98 10.00 -16.56
C ALA A 152 2.69 10.06 -17.40
N THR A 153 2.39 11.24 -17.93
CA THR A 153 1.39 11.39 -18.98
C THR A 153 1.96 10.69 -20.20
N GLU A 154 1.20 9.79 -20.82
CA GLU A 154 1.58 9.29 -22.14
C GLU A 154 1.78 10.52 -23.02
N GLY A 155 3.01 10.72 -23.46
CA GLY A 155 3.32 11.80 -24.40
C GLY A 155 2.51 11.57 -25.65
N ALA A 156 1.87 12.64 -26.08
CA ALA A 156 1.10 12.73 -27.32
C ALA A 156 1.90 12.30 -28.54
#